data_7d5a2f5bf78a9ebbe7c62446561130de
#
_entry.id   7d5a2f5bf78a9ebbe7c62446561130de
#
_cell.length_a   1.000
_cell.length_b   1.000
_cell.length_c   1.000
_cell.angle_alpha   90.00
_cell.angle_beta   90.00
_cell.angle_gamma   90.00
#
_symmetry.space_group_name_H-M   'P 1'
#
loop_
_entity.id
_entity.type
_entity.pdbx_description
1 polymer ?
#
loop_
_entity_poly.entity_id
_entity_poly.type
_entity_poly.pdbx_seq_one_letter_code
_entity_poly.pdbx_strand_id
1 'polypeptide(L)'
;MYLHAGADRLTNALWLYRAGRVRRIIVSGGSGAVGPQDASEAQHLATLLRLAAVPPADIWLEERSRNTRENAQFTKQLLARHPGVDTLVLVTSAFHMRRAAGCFAEVGLPVVAFPAGFQASGRALTPDYWLLPTPEALAQWSLLLHEMAGWAVYKVRGWC
;
A
#
# COMPACT_ATOMS: atom_id res chain seq x y z
N MET A 1 -14.41 -10.46 -9.46
CA MET A 1 -13.64 -9.62 -8.53
C MET A 1 -12.22 -10.16 -8.48
N TYR A 2 -11.24 -9.44 -9.05
CA TYR A 2 -9.86 -9.91 -9.14
C TYR A 2 -9.00 -9.24 -8.06
N LEU A 3 -8.64 -10.01 -7.03
CA LEU A 3 -7.73 -9.59 -5.95
C LEU A 3 -6.26 -9.81 -6.36
N HIS A 4 -5.79 -9.20 -7.46
CA HIS A 4 -4.46 -9.56 -7.96
C HIS A 4 -3.28 -8.97 -7.19
N ALA A 5 -3.21 -7.69 -6.93
CA ALA A 5 -1.98 -7.07 -6.37
C ALA A 5 -2.14 -6.50 -4.95
N GLY A 6 -3.34 -6.53 -4.41
CA GLY A 6 -3.66 -5.92 -3.10
C GLY A 6 -4.01 -6.91 -1.99
N ALA A 7 -4.18 -8.20 -2.33
CA ALA A 7 -4.64 -9.22 -1.39
C ALA A 7 -3.73 -9.32 -0.15
N ASP A 8 -2.42 -9.37 -0.36
CA ASP A 8 -1.44 -9.48 0.72
C ASP A 8 -1.49 -8.27 1.67
N ARG A 9 -1.66 -7.08 1.12
CA ARG A 9 -1.78 -5.84 1.91
C ARG A 9 -3.04 -5.88 2.78
N LEU A 10 -4.17 -6.27 2.19
CA LEU A 10 -5.44 -6.38 2.90
C LEU A 10 -5.40 -7.46 3.99
N THR A 11 -4.86 -8.64 3.65
CA THR A 11 -4.73 -9.76 4.58
C THR A 11 -3.85 -9.40 5.78
N ASN A 12 -2.72 -8.74 5.55
CA ASN A 12 -1.83 -8.29 6.62
C ASN A 12 -2.46 -7.20 7.49
N ALA A 13 -3.18 -6.24 6.88
CA ALA A 13 -3.92 -5.23 7.64
C ALA A 13 -5.02 -5.86 8.51
N LEU A 14 -5.77 -6.82 7.96
CA LEU A 14 -6.76 -7.58 8.69
C LEU A 14 -6.15 -8.40 9.82
N TRP A 15 -5.00 -9.04 9.59
CA TRP A 15 -4.28 -9.78 10.61
C TRP A 15 -3.85 -8.87 11.77
N LEU A 16 -3.27 -7.70 11.49
CA LEU A 16 -2.89 -6.72 12.51
C LEU A 16 -4.10 -6.29 13.34
N TYR A 17 -5.24 -6.05 12.68
CA TYR A 17 -6.49 -5.68 13.35
C TYR A 17 -7.01 -6.81 14.25
N ARG A 18 -7.09 -8.04 13.73
CA ARG A 18 -7.55 -9.21 14.49
C ARG A 18 -6.63 -9.59 15.65
N ALA A 19 -5.33 -9.36 15.49
CA ALA A 19 -4.35 -9.55 16.55
C ALA A 19 -4.37 -8.43 17.60
N GLY A 20 -5.26 -7.44 17.49
CA GLY A 20 -5.36 -6.32 18.41
C GLY A 20 -4.17 -5.35 18.38
N ARG A 21 -3.36 -5.41 17.31
CA ARG A 21 -2.18 -4.54 17.14
C ARG A 21 -2.54 -3.16 16.64
N VAL A 22 -3.64 -3.05 15.91
CA VAL A 22 -4.23 -1.78 15.46
C VAL A 22 -5.71 -1.76 15.79
N ARG A 23 -6.26 -0.58 16.05
CA ARG A 23 -7.65 -0.41 16.44
C ARG A 23 -8.55 -0.08 15.25
N ARG A 24 -7.99 0.46 14.17
CA ARG A 24 -8.71 0.93 12.99
C ARG A 24 -7.88 0.69 11.74
N ILE A 25 -8.55 0.57 10.62
CA ILE A 25 -7.95 0.40 9.31
C ILE A 25 -8.31 1.61 8.45
N ILE A 26 -7.30 2.31 7.95
CA ILE A 26 -7.47 3.34 6.93
C ILE A 26 -7.20 2.69 5.58
N VAL A 27 -8.17 2.75 4.68
CA VAL A 27 -7.98 2.33 3.29
C VAL A 27 -7.84 3.59 2.46
N SER A 28 -6.65 3.79 1.89
CA SER A 28 -6.34 4.95 1.05
C SER A 28 -6.08 4.50 -0.38
N GLY A 29 -6.83 5.06 -1.31
CA GLY A 29 -6.72 4.82 -2.74
C GLY A 29 -7.99 5.22 -3.47
N GLY A 30 -7.88 6.25 -4.30
CA GLY A 30 -8.94 6.65 -5.23
C GLY A 30 -8.96 5.79 -6.49
N SER A 31 -9.73 6.20 -7.48
CA SER A 31 -9.69 5.60 -8.81
C SER A 31 -8.44 6.08 -9.55
N GLY A 32 -7.45 5.22 -9.72
CA GLY A 32 -6.27 5.51 -10.56
C GLY A 32 -6.58 5.58 -12.07
N ALA A 33 -7.80 5.30 -12.48
CA ALA A 33 -8.24 5.31 -13.87
C ALA A 33 -9.02 6.59 -14.22
N VAL A 34 -8.76 7.09 -15.41
CA VAL A 34 -9.53 8.20 -16.02
C VAL A 34 -10.78 7.59 -16.66
N GLY A 35 -11.91 7.68 -15.97
CA GLY A 35 -13.21 7.22 -16.49
C GLY A 35 -14.28 7.14 -15.40
N PRO A 36 -15.57 7.06 -15.75
CA PRO A 36 -16.62 6.82 -14.78
C PRO A 36 -16.46 5.41 -14.21
N GLN A 37 -16.09 5.34 -12.94
CA GLN A 37 -16.02 4.08 -12.19
C GLN A 37 -17.05 4.10 -11.07
N ASP A 38 -17.78 3.00 -10.95
CA ASP A 38 -18.87 2.86 -9.98
C ASP A 38 -18.39 2.80 -8.54
N ALA A 39 -17.11 2.46 -8.28
CA ALA A 39 -16.53 2.44 -6.93
C ALA A 39 -15.01 2.63 -6.95
N SER A 40 -14.46 3.30 -5.92
CA SER A 40 -13.00 3.45 -5.73
C SER A 40 -12.34 2.13 -5.28
N GLU A 41 -11.01 2.01 -5.48
CA GLU A 41 -10.26 0.86 -4.93
C GLU A 41 -10.49 0.75 -3.42
N ALA A 42 -10.51 1.88 -2.71
CA ALA A 42 -10.76 1.92 -1.27
C ALA A 42 -12.14 1.35 -0.90
N GLN A 43 -13.19 1.64 -1.68
CA GLN A 43 -14.53 1.10 -1.44
C GLN A 43 -14.59 -0.42 -1.63
N HIS A 44 -13.94 -0.94 -2.67
CA HIS A 44 -13.86 -2.39 -2.89
C HIS A 44 -13.15 -3.09 -1.73
N LEU A 45 -12.00 -2.56 -1.28
CA LEU A 45 -11.27 -3.12 -0.15
C LEU A 45 -12.05 -3.00 1.17
N ALA A 46 -12.76 -1.90 1.40
CA ALA A 46 -13.63 -1.75 2.55
C ALA A 46 -14.77 -2.76 2.57
N THR A 47 -15.34 -3.08 1.41
CA THR A 47 -16.36 -4.13 1.30
C THR A 47 -15.81 -5.48 1.75
N LEU A 48 -14.58 -5.82 1.37
CA LEU A 48 -13.92 -7.04 1.82
C LEU A 48 -13.65 -7.05 3.32
N LEU A 49 -13.22 -5.92 3.90
CA LEU A 49 -13.03 -5.81 5.35
C LEU A 49 -14.35 -6.01 6.11
N ARG A 50 -15.45 -5.46 5.59
CA ARG A 50 -16.81 -5.68 6.18
C ARG A 50 -17.23 -7.15 6.09
N LEU A 51 -17.00 -7.80 4.95
CA LEU A 51 -17.25 -9.24 4.80
C LEU A 51 -16.39 -10.07 5.76
N ALA A 52 -15.17 -9.61 6.07
CA ALA A 52 -14.33 -10.19 7.11
C ALA A 52 -14.75 -9.77 8.53
N ALA A 53 -15.96 -9.22 8.72
CA ALA A 53 -16.54 -8.80 9.98
C ALA A 53 -15.71 -7.74 10.74
N VAL A 54 -15.07 -6.80 10.02
CA VAL A 54 -14.52 -5.57 10.62
C VAL A 54 -15.67 -4.56 10.73
N PRO A 55 -15.94 -4.01 11.94
CA PRO A 55 -16.99 -3.03 12.13
C PRO A 55 -16.80 -1.80 11.22
N PRO A 56 -17.87 -1.27 10.62
CA PRO A 56 -17.76 -0.08 9.77
C PRO A 56 -17.15 1.14 10.47
N ALA A 57 -17.34 1.27 11.79
CA ALA A 57 -16.76 2.34 12.59
C ALA A 57 -15.22 2.28 12.68
N ASP A 58 -14.64 1.10 12.45
CA ASP A 58 -13.19 0.89 12.48
C ASP A 58 -12.54 0.96 11.10
N ILE A 59 -13.34 1.20 10.05
CA ILE A 59 -12.87 1.36 8.66
C ILE A 59 -13.01 2.82 8.25
N TRP A 60 -11.89 3.47 7.98
CA TRP A 60 -11.88 4.83 7.44
C TRP A 60 -11.42 4.81 6.00
N LEU A 61 -12.07 5.61 5.15
CA LEU A 61 -11.79 5.64 3.71
C LEU A 61 -11.18 6.97 3.31
N GLU A 62 -10.13 6.88 2.52
CA GLU A 62 -9.58 7.99 1.75
C GLU A 62 -9.66 7.61 0.27
N GLU A 63 -10.48 8.29 -0.51
CA GLU A 63 -10.91 7.89 -1.86
C GLU A 63 -10.50 8.90 -2.95
N ARG A 64 -9.82 9.98 -2.59
CA ARG A 64 -9.51 11.08 -3.52
C ARG A 64 -8.15 10.98 -4.15
N SER A 65 -7.25 10.23 -3.54
CA SER A 65 -5.85 10.13 -3.94
C SER A 65 -5.70 9.39 -5.28
N ARG A 66 -4.80 9.90 -6.12
CA ARG A 66 -4.43 9.32 -7.43
C ARG A 66 -2.98 8.88 -7.50
N ASN A 67 -2.20 9.15 -6.47
CA ASN A 67 -0.78 8.81 -6.38
C ASN A 67 -0.34 8.73 -4.92
N THR A 68 0.87 8.21 -4.68
CA THR A 68 1.39 7.94 -3.33
C THR A 68 1.53 9.22 -2.48
N ARG A 69 1.89 10.36 -3.08
CA ARG A 69 1.95 11.63 -2.35
C ARG A 69 0.57 12.06 -1.88
N GLU A 70 -0.42 11.97 -2.76
CA GLU A 70 -1.81 12.31 -2.42
C GLU A 70 -2.35 11.37 -1.35
N ASN A 71 -2.00 10.07 -1.38
CA ASN A 71 -2.34 9.13 -0.30
C ASN A 71 -1.87 9.67 1.06
N ALA A 72 -0.61 10.11 1.16
CA ALA A 72 -0.06 10.64 2.39
C ALA A 72 -0.75 11.96 2.81
N GLN A 73 -0.94 12.89 1.88
CA GLN A 73 -1.56 14.19 2.15
C GLN A 73 -3.03 14.05 2.60
N PHE A 74 -3.81 13.23 1.90
CA PHE A 74 -5.22 13.08 2.21
C PHE A 74 -5.46 12.19 3.43
N THR A 75 -4.58 11.22 3.69
CA THR A 75 -4.55 10.51 4.97
C THR A 75 -4.28 11.47 6.13
N LYS A 76 -3.33 12.40 5.98
CA LYS A 76 -3.10 13.44 7.00
C LYS A 76 -4.34 14.30 7.24
N GLN A 77 -5.03 14.73 6.17
CA GLN A 77 -6.28 15.49 6.29
C GLN A 77 -7.40 14.68 6.96
N LEU A 78 -7.48 13.37 6.67
CA LEU A 78 -8.43 12.47 7.32
C LEU A 78 -8.14 12.38 8.82
N LEU A 79 -6.89 12.16 9.20
CA LEU A 79 -6.45 12.04 10.59
C LEU A 79 -6.64 13.34 11.38
N ALA A 80 -6.51 14.51 10.75
CA ALA A 80 -6.79 15.79 11.41
C ALA A 80 -8.24 15.93 11.89
N ARG A 81 -9.17 15.17 11.31
CA ARG A 81 -10.58 15.11 11.73
C ARG A 81 -10.83 14.07 12.83
N HIS A 82 -9.83 13.27 13.16
CA HIS A 82 -9.89 12.17 14.12
C HIS A 82 -8.71 12.26 15.11
N PRO A 83 -8.71 13.22 16.04
CA PRO A 83 -7.62 13.39 17.00
C PRO A 83 -7.47 12.12 17.89
N GLY A 84 -6.25 11.90 18.40
CA GLY A 84 -5.95 10.75 19.26
C GLY A 84 -5.40 9.53 18.53
N VAL A 85 -4.90 9.71 17.28
CA VAL A 85 -4.10 8.69 16.60
C VAL A 85 -2.62 8.98 16.82
N ASP A 86 -1.98 8.20 17.67
CA ASP A 86 -0.59 8.40 18.08
C ASP A 86 0.41 7.68 17.18
N THR A 87 -0.01 6.56 16.59
CA THR A 87 0.86 5.71 15.77
C THR A 87 0.12 5.24 14.52
N LEU A 88 0.78 5.35 13.38
CA LEU A 88 0.29 4.89 12.09
C LEU A 88 1.17 3.74 11.60
N VAL A 89 0.56 2.58 11.31
CA VAL A 89 1.23 1.45 10.68
C VAL A 89 0.92 1.48 9.19
N LEU A 90 1.95 1.61 8.37
CA LEU A 90 1.82 1.61 6.91
C LEU A 90 1.99 0.19 6.37
N VAL A 91 0.91 -0.37 5.82
CA VAL A 91 0.92 -1.68 5.16
C VAL A 91 0.91 -1.47 3.65
N THR A 92 1.99 -1.82 2.98
CA THR A 92 2.09 -1.78 1.52
C THR A 92 3.10 -2.81 1.02
N SER A 93 3.18 -3.00 -0.30
CA SER A 93 4.12 -3.95 -0.88
C SER A 93 5.57 -3.60 -0.55
N ALA A 94 6.40 -4.60 -0.27
CA ALA A 94 7.79 -4.42 0.15
C ALA A 94 8.59 -3.55 -0.84
N PHE A 95 8.42 -3.75 -2.14
CA PHE A 95 9.09 -2.97 -3.19
C PHE A 95 8.63 -1.50 -3.21
N HIS A 96 7.39 -1.22 -2.77
CA HIS A 96 6.81 0.12 -2.74
C HIS A 96 7.05 0.86 -1.40
N MET A 97 7.42 0.15 -0.34
CA MET A 97 7.49 0.66 1.03
C MET A 97 8.37 1.90 1.16
N ARG A 98 9.56 1.88 0.54
CA ARG A 98 10.52 3.00 0.63
C ARG A 98 9.92 4.32 0.14
N ARG A 99 9.27 4.29 -1.03
CA ARG A 99 8.64 5.48 -1.62
C ARG A 99 7.43 5.93 -0.80
N ALA A 100 6.60 5.00 -0.37
CA ALA A 100 5.42 5.32 0.42
C ALA A 100 5.79 5.92 1.78
N ALA A 101 6.68 5.28 2.55
CA ALA A 101 7.11 5.80 3.84
C ALA A 101 7.76 7.18 3.74
N GLY A 102 8.55 7.44 2.67
CA GLY A 102 9.11 8.76 2.40
C GLY A 102 8.03 9.82 2.20
N CYS A 103 6.98 9.54 1.42
CA CYS A 103 5.87 10.47 1.23
C CYS A 103 5.12 10.77 2.53
N PHE A 104 4.92 9.78 3.38
CA PHE A 104 4.28 9.97 4.69
C PHE A 104 5.15 10.80 5.63
N ALA A 105 6.46 10.56 5.66
CA ALA A 105 7.41 11.34 6.46
C ALA A 105 7.45 12.81 6.01
N GLU A 106 7.47 13.07 4.70
CA GLU A 106 7.51 14.41 4.12
C GLU A 106 6.29 15.26 4.49
N VAL A 107 5.12 14.65 4.63
CA VAL A 107 3.93 15.37 5.11
C VAL A 107 3.86 15.46 6.65
N GLY A 108 4.87 14.99 7.38
CA GLY A 108 4.92 15.02 8.84
C GLY A 108 4.04 13.95 9.50
N LEU A 109 3.85 12.82 8.84
CA LEU A 109 3.21 11.62 9.38
C LEU A 109 4.21 10.46 9.42
N PRO A 110 5.06 10.38 10.44
CA PRO A 110 5.95 9.23 10.59
C PRO A 110 5.14 7.94 10.75
N VAL A 111 5.56 6.87 10.08
CA VAL A 111 4.85 5.60 10.05
C VAL A 111 5.75 4.45 10.51
N VAL A 112 5.15 3.45 11.14
CA VAL A 112 5.79 2.15 11.35
C VAL A 112 5.56 1.32 10.09
N ALA A 113 6.66 0.95 9.41
CA ALA A 113 6.58 0.18 8.17
C ALA A 113 6.20 -1.28 8.45
N PHE A 114 5.20 -1.79 7.75
CA PHE A 114 4.83 -3.20 7.75
C PHE A 114 4.75 -3.69 6.30
N PRO A 115 5.87 -4.14 5.71
CA PRO A 115 5.91 -4.56 4.32
C PRO A 115 5.15 -5.86 4.09
N ALA A 116 4.38 -5.91 3.00
CA ALA A 116 3.61 -7.06 2.54
C ALA A 116 4.05 -7.45 1.13
N GLY A 117 3.58 -8.60 0.61
CA GLY A 117 3.78 -8.97 -0.79
C GLY A 117 5.25 -9.06 -1.19
N PHE A 118 6.06 -9.77 -0.39
CA PHE A 118 7.44 -10.03 -0.74
C PHE A 118 7.52 -10.89 -2.00
N GLN A 119 8.24 -10.40 -3.02
CA GLN A 119 8.45 -11.11 -4.28
C GLN A 119 9.59 -12.12 -4.22
N ALA A 120 10.32 -12.18 -3.10
CA ALA A 120 11.39 -13.15 -2.92
C ALA A 120 10.81 -14.55 -2.74
N SER A 121 10.97 -15.40 -3.73
CA SER A 121 10.78 -16.83 -3.57
C SER A 121 12.04 -17.43 -2.94
N GLY A 122 11.88 -18.25 -1.90
CA GLY A 122 12.99 -19.03 -1.31
C GLY A 122 13.48 -20.11 -2.26
N ARG A 123 13.88 -19.73 -3.48
CA ARG A 123 14.42 -20.67 -4.46
C ARG A 123 15.86 -21.03 -4.09
N ALA A 124 16.19 -22.30 -4.15
CA ALA A 124 17.56 -22.76 -4.06
C ALA A 124 18.40 -22.10 -5.17
N LEU A 125 19.62 -21.68 -4.82
CA LEU A 125 20.58 -21.12 -5.77
C LEU A 125 21.11 -22.27 -6.66
N THR A 126 20.32 -22.69 -7.64
CA THR A 126 20.70 -23.72 -8.61
C THR A 126 21.30 -23.06 -9.85
N PRO A 127 22.25 -23.71 -10.57
CA PRO A 127 22.91 -23.11 -11.75
C PRO A 127 21.92 -22.71 -12.85
N ASP A 128 20.83 -23.44 -13.02
CA ASP A 128 19.76 -23.14 -13.96
C ASP A 128 19.04 -21.81 -13.62
N TYR A 129 18.88 -21.50 -12.35
CA TYR A 129 18.31 -20.22 -11.90
C TYR A 129 19.14 -19.00 -12.36
N TRP A 130 20.47 -19.15 -12.43
CA TRP A 130 21.36 -18.06 -12.83
C TRP A 130 21.53 -17.94 -14.33
N LEU A 131 21.40 -19.03 -15.07
CA LEU A 131 21.73 -19.10 -16.50
C LEU A 131 20.52 -18.98 -17.42
N LEU A 132 19.32 -19.30 -16.93
CA LEU A 132 18.11 -19.28 -17.76
C LEU A 132 17.24 -18.05 -17.40
N PRO A 133 17.08 -17.09 -18.34
CA PRO A 133 16.15 -15.99 -18.16
C PRO A 133 14.72 -16.51 -18.08
N THR A 134 13.98 -16.09 -17.04
CA THR A 134 12.57 -16.45 -16.86
C THR A 134 11.66 -15.24 -17.11
N PRO A 135 10.45 -15.43 -17.63
CA PRO A 135 9.48 -14.35 -17.80
C PRO A 135 9.17 -13.62 -16.48
N GLU A 136 9.17 -14.34 -15.36
CA GLU A 136 8.97 -13.83 -14.02
C GLU A 136 10.09 -12.85 -13.61
N ALA A 137 11.34 -13.17 -13.96
CA ALA A 137 12.48 -12.29 -13.71
C ALA A 137 12.33 -10.97 -14.47
N LEU A 138 11.91 -11.01 -15.74
CA LEU A 138 11.66 -9.79 -16.53
C LEU A 138 10.54 -8.95 -15.92
N ALA A 139 9.46 -9.57 -15.45
CA ALA A 139 8.36 -8.85 -14.79
C ALA A 139 8.84 -8.21 -13.48
N GLN A 140 9.65 -8.89 -12.68
CA GLN A 140 10.22 -8.36 -11.44
C GLN A 140 11.19 -7.20 -11.72
N TRP A 141 12.01 -7.28 -12.76
CA TRP A 141 12.89 -6.19 -13.19
C TRP A 141 12.08 -4.96 -13.62
N SER A 142 11.03 -5.14 -14.41
CA SER A 142 10.15 -4.04 -14.83
C SER A 142 9.55 -3.33 -13.62
N LEU A 143 9.05 -4.09 -12.64
CA LEU A 143 8.49 -3.54 -11.41
C LEU A 143 9.54 -2.77 -10.61
N LEU A 144 10.73 -3.34 -10.44
CA LEU A 144 11.83 -2.71 -9.70
C LEU A 144 12.27 -1.41 -10.36
N LEU A 145 12.49 -1.41 -11.67
CA LEU A 145 12.88 -0.22 -12.43
C LEU A 145 11.81 0.88 -12.35
N HIS A 146 10.54 0.51 -12.42
CA HIS A 146 9.42 1.44 -12.25
C HIS A 146 9.44 2.10 -10.86
N GLU A 147 9.65 1.33 -9.80
CA GLU A 147 9.73 1.88 -8.43
C GLU A 147 11.00 2.71 -8.21
N MET A 148 12.13 2.31 -8.77
CA MET A 148 13.37 3.11 -8.69
C MET A 148 13.21 4.46 -9.40
N ALA A 149 12.66 4.45 -10.62
CA ALA A 149 12.37 5.67 -11.37
C ALA A 149 11.34 6.55 -10.65
N GLY A 150 10.27 5.94 -10.16
CA GLY A 150 9.25 6.62 -9.37
C GLY A 150 9.84 7.26 -8.11
N TRP A 151 10.66 6.54 -7.37
CA TRP A 151 11.34 7.08 -6.19
C TRP A 151 12.28 8.24 -6.54
N ALA A 152 13.09 8.12 -7.61
CA ALA A 152 13.98 9.18 -8.04
C ALA A 152 13.22 10.47 -8.43
N VAL A 153 12.12 10.34 -9.19
CA VAL A 153 11.26 11.48 -9.56
C VAL A 153 10.65 12.12 -8.31
N TYR A 154 10.17 11.34 -7.35
CA TYR A 154 9.60 11.86 -6.11
C TYR A 154 10.65 12.57 -5.26
N LYS A 155 11.88 12.03 -5.22
CA LYS A 155 13.00 12.66 -4.50
C LYS A 155 13.38 14.00 -5.11
N VAL A 156 13.54 14.08 -6.44
CA VAL A 156 13.85 15.33 -7.14
C VAL A 156 12.76 16.38 -6.95
N ARG A 157 11.50 15.96 -6.85
CA ARG A 157 10.36 16.87 -6.59
C ARG A 157 10.15 17.23 -5.12
N GLY A 158 10.97 16.72 -4.19
CA GLY A 158 10.80 16.93 -2.76
C GLY A 158 9.49 16.32 -2.25
N TRP A 159 9.09 15.15 -2.76
CA TRP A 159 7.86 14.48 -2.38
C TRP A 159 8.10 13.29 -1.44
N CYS A 160 9.35 12.87 -1.27
CA CYS A 160 9.79 11.83 -0.32
C CYS A 160 11.30 11.91 -0.06
#